data_edb0361b72829166193a7670ff298de9
#
_entry.id   edb0361b72829166193a7670ff298de9
#
_cell.length_a   1.000
_cell.length_b   1.000
_cell.length_c   1.000
_cell.angle_alpha   90.00
_cell.angle_beta   90.00
_cell.angle_gamma   90.00
#
_symmetry.space_group_name_H-M   'P 1'
#
loop_
_entity.id
_entity.type
_entity.pdbx_description
1 polymer ?
#
loop_
_entity_poly.entity_id
_entity_poly.type
_entity_poly.pdbx_seq_one_letter_code
_entity_poly.pdbx_strand_id
1 'polypeptide(L)'
;MTPQLFHGPEGRTRAVQWSFDTGRPASDPVGDEGLKVDDSRLIVHLANQGGVGDKPPTLVIGPLDRATVEASDALLKTLEDLAGGPLRIALWADYLVGVPLTIRSRTRAIWCPGVVRLPKALKQTAESLVSAVRHGQPVASKISTALEECDPEALLDAMVQVLDPYQDQELWNRLRLALGSKWVSSKTAMLDTVLPT
;
A
#
# COMPACT_ATOMS: atom_id res chain seq x y z
N MET A 1 -5.60 -21.06 3.50
CA MET A 1 -4.82 -20.29 2.49
C MET A 1 -4.42 -18.97 3.11
N THR A 2 -3.16 -18.54 2.99
CA THR A 2 -2.69 -17.28 3.56
C THR A 2 -3.35 -16.09 2.86
N PRO A 3 -3.96 -15.14 3.58
CA PRO A 3 -4.54 -13.94 3.00
C PRO A 3 -3.49 -13.14 2.21
N GLN A 4 -3.90 -12.49 1.12
CA GLN A 4 -3.00 -11.69 0.29
C GLN A 4 -3.23 -10.20 0.58
N LEU A 5 -2.14 -9.45 0.71
CA LEU A 5 -2.14 -8.01 0.90
C LEU A 5 -1.52 -7.33 -0.33
N PHE A 6 -2.37 -6.76 -1.16
CA PHE A 6 -1.99 -5.98 -2.32
C PHE A 6 -1.72 -4.54 -1.90
N HIS A 7 -0.56 -3.99 -2.20
CA HIS A 7 -0.23 -2.63 -1.79
C HIS A 7 0.42 -1.83 -2.91
N GLY A 8 0.26 -0.51 -2.85
CA GLY A 8 0.72 0.43 -3.86
C GLY A 8 -0.41 0.97 -4.73
N PRO A 9 -0.10 1.79 -5.74
CA PRO A 9 -1.07 2.54 -6.53
C PRO A 9 -2.17 1.69 -7.19
N GLU A 10 -1.87 0.45 -7.57
CA GLU A 10 -2.83 -0.50 -8.14
C GLU A 10 -3.30 -1.56 -7.14
N GLY A 11 -3.02 -1.37 -5.84
CA GLY A 11 -3.34 -2.35 -4.80
C GLY A 11 -4.82 -2.74 -4.79
N ARG A 12 -5.72 -1.74 -4.80
CA ARG A 12 -7.17 -1.96 -4.85
C ARG A 12 -7.61 -2.70 -6.12
N THR A 13 -7.18 -2.22 -7.28
CA THR A 13 -7.53 -2.82 -8.58
C THR A 13 -7.09 -4.28 -8.65
N ARG A 14 -5.88 -4.58 -8.18
CA ARG A 14 -5.34 -5.93 -8.15
C ARG A 14 -6.05 -6.84 -7.15
N ALA A 15 -6.41 -6.32 -5.97
CA ALA A 15 -7.20 -7.07 -4.99
C ALA A 15 -8.57 -7.46 -5.55
N VAL A 16 -9.26 -6.52 -6.20
CA VAL A 16 -10.54 -6.76 -6.86
C VAL A 16 -10.39 -7.78 -8.00
N GLN A 17 -9.42 -7.59 -8.90
CA GLN A 17 -9.18 -8.54 -9.99
C GLN A 17 -8.89 -9.95 -9.45
N TRP A 18 -8.02 -10.07 -8.44
CA TRP A 18 -7.70 -11.34 -7.81
C TRP A 18 -8.95 -12.02 -7.22
N SER A 19 -9.89 -11.26 -6.67
CA SER A 19 -11.12 -11.82 -6.11
C SER A 19 -12.02 -12.49 -7.17
N PHE A 20 -12.09 -11.95 -8.38
CA PHE A 20 -12.80 -12.55 -9.50
C PHE A 20 -12.06 -13.77 -10.08
N ASP A 21 -10.73 -13.72 -10.15
CA ASP A 21 -9.91 -14.78 -10.73
C ASP A 21 -9.90 -16.03 -9.83
N THR A 22 -9.90 -15.83 -8.51
CA THR A 22 -9.71 -16.92 -7.55
C THR A 22 -11.00 -17.43 -6.91
N GLY A 23 -12.08 -16.67 -6.98
CA GLY A 23 -13.32 -17.01 -6.30
C GLY A 23 -14.54 -16.27 -6.83
N ARG A 24 -15.52 -16.09 -5.96
CA ARG A 24 -16.70 -15.27 -6.19
C ARG A 24 -16.72 -14.15 -5.17
N PRO A 25 -16.70 -12.88 -5.56
CA PRO A 25 -16.85 -11.78 -4.63
C PRO A 25 -18.12 -11.92 -3.80
N ALA A 26 -18.00 -11.87 -2.49
CA ALA A 26 -19.14 -11.99 -1.56
C ALA A 26 -19.87 -10.65 -1.38
N SER A 27 -19.18 -9.55 -1.64
CA SER A 27 -19.71 -8.19 -1.58
C SER A 27 -18.86 -7.26 -2.44
N ASP A 28 -19.26 -6.00 -2.56
CA ASP A 28 -18.38 -4.91 -2.94
C ASP A 28 -17.21 -4.79 -1.94
N PRO A 29 -16.09 -4.16 -2.34
CA PRO A 29 -14.96 -3.93 -1.44
C PRO A 29 -15.40 -3.22 -0.14
N VAL A 30 -14.95 -3.74 1.00
CA VAL A 30 -15.31 -3.22 2.32
C VAL A 30 -14.26 -2.22 2.78
N GLY A 31 -14.70 -1.05 3.24
CA GLY A 31 -13.86 -0.06 3.89
C GLY A 31 -13.18 0.93 2.94
N ASP A 32 -13.70 1.17 1.74
CA ASP A 32 -13.09 2.02 0.68
C ASP A 32 -12.61 3.41 1.15
N GLU A 33 -13.24 3.98 2.18
CA GLU A 33 -12.81 5.27 2.77
C GLU A 33 -11.87 5.13 3.99
N GLY A 34 -11.54 3.92 4.35
CA GLY A 34 -10.80 3.55 5.55
C GLY A 34 -11.62 2.61 6.43
N LEU A 35 -11.04 1.50 6.84
CA LEU A 35 -11.72 0.44 7.59
C LEU A 35 -12.15 0.95 8.99
N LYS A 36 -13.45 0.83 9.30
CA LYS A 36 -14.07 1.19 10.57
C LYS A 36 -14.55 -0.07 11.31
N VAL A 37 -14.92 0.08 12.58
CA VAL A 37 -15.38 -1.06 13.41
C VAL A 37 -16.64 -1.72 12.84
N ASP A 38 -17.55 -0.95 12.25
CA ASP A 38 -18.78 -1.50 11.66
C ASP A 38 -18.49 -2.34 10.40
N ASP A 39 -17.45 -1.97 9.63
CA ASP A 39 -16.97 -2.78 8.51
C ASP A 39 -16.46 -4.14 9.00
N SER A 40 -15.78 -4.17 10.15
CA SER A 40 -15.29 -5.42 10.74
C SER A 40 -16.45 -6.35 11.13
N ARG A 41 -17.56 -5.81 11.60
CA ARG A 41 -18.79 -6.61 11.86
C ARG A 41 -19.40 -7.17 10.58
N LEU A 42 -19.42 -6.36 9.51
CA LEU A 42 -19.87 -6.81 8.20
C LEU A 42 -18.98 -7.94 7.66
N ILE A 43 -17.66 -7.83 7.80
CA ILE A 43 -16.71 -8.86 7.40
C ILE A 43 -16.99 -10.18 8.12
N VAL A 44 -17.18 -10.16 9.44
CA VAL A 44 -17.52 -11.34 10.25
C VAL A 44 -18.86 -11.95 9.78
N HIS A 45 -19.86 -11.11 9.51
CA HIS A 45 -21.14 -11.56 9.01
C HIS A 45 -21.02 -12.27 7.65
N LEU A 46 -20.33 -11.64 6.69
CA LEU A 46 -20.10 -12.21 5.37
C LEU A 46 -19.27 -13.50 5.42
N ALA A 47 -18.31 -13.58 6.33
CA ALA A 47 -17.49 -14.75 6.56
C ALA A 47 -18.31 -15.97 7.04
N ASN A 48 -19.34 -15.70 7.85
CA ASN A 48 -20.22 -16.75 8.41
C ASN A 48 -21.36 -17.19 7.47
N GLN A 49 -21.64 -16.43 6.40
CA GLN A 49 -22.74 -16.77 5.48
C GLN A 49 -22.53 -18.04 4.63
N GLY A 50 -21.30 -18.57 4.61
CA GLY A 50 -20.97 -19.76 3.81
C GLY A 50 -21.13 -19.54 2.31
N GLY A 51 -20.27 -20.09 1.52
CA GLY A 51 -20.39 -19.99 0.06
C GLY A 51 -21.34 -21.06 -0.49
N VAL A 52 -22.41 -20.65 -1.16
CA VAL A 52 -23.19 -21.55 -2.01
C VAL A 52 -22.63 -21.45 -3.43
N GLY A 53 -22.04 -22.53 -3.95
CA GLY A 53 -21.51 -22.61 -5.31
C GLY A 53 -20.13 -23.25 -5.41
N ASP A 54 -19.69 -23.50 -6.64
CA ASP A 54 -18.44 -24.23 -6.95
C ASP A 54 -17.18 -23.42 -6.65
N LYS A 55 -17.29 -22.09 -6.57
CA LYS A 55 -16.16 -21.19 -6.28
C LYS A 55 -16.23 -20.68 -4.84
N PRO A 56 -15.08 -20.62 -4.12
CA PRO A 56 -15.05 -20.08 -2.77
C PRO A 56 -15.45 -18.60 -2.74
N PRO A 57 -16.15 -18.15 -1.70
CA PRO A 57 -16.42 -16.73 -1.52
C PRO A 57 -15.09 -15.97 -1.27
N THR A 58 -15.02 -14.76 -1.81
CA THR A 58 -13.87 -13.85 -1.66
C THR A 58 -14.33 -12.52 -1.09
N LEU A 59 -13.55 -11.96 -0.15
CA LEU A 59 -13.74 -10.62 0.38
C LEU A 59 -12.56 -9.74 -0.02
N VAL A 60 -12.84 -8.50 -0.42
CA VAL A 60 -11.85 -7.45 -0.65
C VAL A 60 -12.00 -6.41 0.46
N ILE A 61 -10.93 -6.16 1.22
CA ILE A 61 -10.96 -5.32 2.42
C ILE A 61 -9.83 -4.30 2.37
N GLY A 62 -10.10 -3.04 2.62
CA GLY A 62 -9.13 -1.95 2.70
C GLY A 62 -9.74 -0.59 2.34
N PRO A 63 -8.95 0.49 2.37
CA PRO A 63 -7.49 0.54 2.57
C PRO A 63 -7.06 0.34 4.04
N LEU A 64 -6.14 -0.57 4.28
CA LEU A 64 -5.71 -0.94 5.65
C LEU A 64 -4.79 0.09 6.29
N ASP A 65 -4.07 0.87 5.51
CA ASP A 65 -3.21 1.97 5.98
C ASP A 65 -4.02 3.17 6.51
N ARG A 66 -5.34 3.18 6.30
CA ARG A 66 -6.29 4.16 6.85
C ARG A 66 -7.28 3.55 7.84
N ALA A 67 -7.06 2.30 8.23
CA ALA A 67 -7.92 1.63 9.20
C ALA A 67 -7.76 2.24 10.60
N THR A 68 -8.84 2.26 11.38
CA THR A 68 -8.74 2.57 12.80
C THR A 68 -8.05 1.44 13.55
N VAL A 69 -7.49 1.72 14.72
CA VAL A 69 -6.81 0.70 15.55
C VAL A 69 -7.79 -0.42 15.89
N GLU A 70 -8.99 -0.07 16.34
CA GLU A 70 -10.04 -1.00 16.75
C GLU A 70 -10.51 -1.87 15.58
N ALA A 71 -10.60 -1.29 14.37
CA ALA A 71 -10.95 -2.05 13.18
C ALA A 71 -9.84 -3.02 12.76
N SER A 72 -8.60 -2.60 12.90
CA SER A 72 -7.42 -3.45 12.64
C SER A 72 -7.34 -4.64 13.59
N ASP A 73 -7.62 -4.42 14.88
CA ASP A 73 -7.64 -5.48 15.90
C ASP A 73 -8.79 -6.47 15.66
N ALA A 74 -9.97 -5.96 15.31
CA ALA A 74 -11.12 -6.82 14.97
C ALA A 74 -10.85 -7.64 13.69
N LEU A 75 -10.22 -7.04 12.67
CA LEU A 75 -9.83 -7.74 11.46
C LEU A 75 -8.78 -8.81 11.76
N LEU A 76 -7.81 -8.54 12.63
CA LEU A 76 -6.79 -9.51 13.03
C LEU A 76 -7.42 -10.78 13.60
N LYS A 77 -8.37 -10.61 14.54
CA LYS A 77 -9.12 -11.74 15.10
C LYS A 77 -9.85 -12.52 14.00
N THR A 78 -10.50 -11.82 13.08
CA THR A 78 -11.20 -12.45 11.96
C THR A 78 -10.25 -13.24 11.06
N LEU A 79 -9.05 -12.72 10.77
CA LEU A 79 -8.03 -13.43 9.99
C LEU A 79 -7.55 -14.71 10.68
N GLU A 80 -7.45 -14.71 12.00
CA GLU A 80 -7.08 -15.89 12.81
C GLU A 80 -8.21 -16.93 12.82
N ASP A 81 -9.45 -16.50 13.07
CA ASP A 81 -10.62 -17.39 13.14
C ASP A 81 -10.93 -18.05 11.78
N LEU A 82 -10.65 -17.36 10.69
CA LEU A 82 -10.91 -17.84 9.31
C LEU A 82 -9.71 -18.59 8.70
N ALA A 83 -8.61 -18.73 9.42
CA ALA A 83 -7.43 -19.44 8.94
C ALA A 83 -7.78 -20.91 8.63
N GLY A 84 -7.73 -21.27 7.34
CA GLY A 84 -8.08 -22.62 6.86
C GLY A 84 -9.53 -22.82 6.43
N GLY A 85 -10.39 -21.80 6.58
CA GLY A 85 -11.77 -21.83 6.06
C GLY A 85 -11.87 -21.70 4.54
N PRO A 86 -13.08 -21.86 3.98
CA PRO A 86 -13.33 -21.76 2.55
C PRO A 86 -13.25 -20.32 2.02
N LEU A 87 -13.39 -19.33 2.90
CA LEU A 87 -13.36 -17.93 2.54
C LEU A 87 -11.94 -17.49 2.13
N ARG A 88 -11.83 -16.77 1.05
CA ARG A 88 -10.59 -16.12 0.59
C ARG A 88 -10.64 -14.63 0.87
N ILE A 89 -9.53 -14.08 1.33
CA ILE A 89 -9.43 -12.68 1.70
C ILE A 89 -8.31 -12.03 0.89
N ALA A 90 -8.67 -10.96 0.17
CA ALA A 90 -7.75 -10.01 -0.43
C ALA A 90 -7.80 -8.72 0.39
N LEU A 91 -6.67 -8.35 0.93
CA LEU A 91 -6.48 -7.08 1.62
C LEU A 91 -5.81 -6.10 0.66
N TRP A 92 -6.07 -4.81 0.83
CA TRP A 92 -5.33 -3.82 0.07
C TRP A 92 -4.98 -2.59 0.92
N ALA A 93 -3.93 -1.88 0.50
CA ALA A 93 -3.45 -0.65 1.12
C ALA A 93 -2.73 0.20 0.06
N ASP A 94 -2.79 1.52 0.20
CA ASP A 94 -1.97 2.41 -0.63
C ASP A 94 -0.50 2.28 -0.21
N TYR A 95 -0.25 2.27 1.12
CA TYR A 95 1.09 2.22 1.69
C TYR A 95 1.25 1.06 2.69
N LEU A 96 2.18 0.15 2.40
CA LEU A 96 2.43 -1.01 3.27
C LEU A 96 2.85 -0.61 4.69
N VAL A 97 3.55 0.52 4.83
CA VAL A 97 4.05 1.00 6.13
C VAL A 97 2.92 1.38 7.08
N GLY A 98 1.80 1.89 6.55
CA GLY A 98 0.61 2.21 7.34
C GLY A 98 -0.15 0.99 7.85
N VAL A 99 0.14 -0.20 7.34
CA VAL A 99 -0.53 -1.43 7.77
C VAL A 99 0.13 -1.98 9.03
N PRO A 100 -0.64 -2.30 10.10
CA PRO A 100 -0.10 -2.87 11.34
C PRO A 100 0.77 -4.12 11.10
N LEU A 101 1.90 -4.22 11.82
CA LEU A 101 2.83 -5.36 11.71
C LEU A 101 2.15 -6.70 12.00
N THR A 102 1.18 -6.71 12.90
CA THR A 102 0.37 -7.89 13.25
C THR A 102 -0.43 -8.43 12.07
N ILE A 103 -0.97 -7.57 11.22
CA ILE A 103 -1.65 -7.96 9.98
C ILE A 103 -0.62 -8.38 8.93
N ARG A 104 0.46 -7.62 8.78
CA ARG A 104 1.50 -7.91 7.79
C ARG A 104 2.15 -9.28 8.01
N SER A 105 2.36 -9.69 9.27
CA SER A 105 2.96 -10.99 9.60
C SER A 105 2.07 -12.19 9.25
N ARG A 106 0.75 -11.98 9.08
CA ARG A 106 -0.24 -13.00 8.75
C ARG A 106 -0.66 -12.99 7.28
N THR A 107 -0.08 -12.11 6.50
CA THR A 107 -0.45 -11.89 5.10
C THR A 107 0.76 -12.04 4.19
N ARG A 108 0.52 -12.39 2.93
CA ARG A 108 1.53 -12.31 1.88
C ARG A 108 1.42 -10.96 1.19
N ALA A 109 2.36 -10.07 1.44
CA ALA A 109 2.41 -8.77 0.78
C ALA A 109 2.83 -8.89 -0.69
N ILE A 110 2.08 -8.21 -1.57
CA ILE A 110 2.30 -8.17 -3.02
C ILE A 110 2.31 -6.70 -3.44
N TRP A 111 3.43 -6.26 -3.97
CA TRP A 111 3.53 -4.93 -4.54
C TRP A 111 2.80 -4.84 -5.88
N CYS A 112 2.00 -3.78 -6.03
CA CYS A 112 1.19 -3.50 -7.22
C CYS A 112 1.57 -2.13 -7.78
N PRO A 113 2.56 -2.07 -8.66
CA PRO A 113 2.96 -0.82 -9.29
C PRO A 113 1.81 -0.29 -10.14
N GLY A 114 1.51 0.99 -9.98
CA GLY A 114 0.53 1.68 -10.81
C GLY A 114 1.15 2.16 -12.11
N VAL A 115 0.36 2.17 -13.17
CA VAL A 115 0.66 2.96 -14.37
C VAL A 115 0.09 4.36 -14.17
N VAL A 116 0.61 5.10 -13.20
CA VAL A 116 0.27 6.51 -13.08
C VAL A 116 0.97 7.25 -14.21
N ARG A 117 0.19 7.91 -15.06
CA ARG A 117 0.75 8.84 -16.05
C ARG A 117 1.25 10.07 -15.31
N LEU A 118 2.49 10.01 -14.85
CA LEU A 118 3.14 11.17 -14.28
C LEU A 118 3.25 12.29 -15.32
N PRO A 119 3.02 13.55 -14.94
CA PRO A 119 3.39 14.68 -15.76
C PRO A 119 4.87 14.54 -16.18
N LYS A 120 5.15 14.82 -17.47
CA LYS A 120 6.49 14.59 -18.03
C LYS A 120 7.59 15.30 -17.22
N ALA A 121 7.32 16.51 -16.78
CA ALA A 121 8.25 17.31 -15.95
C ALA A 121 8.54 16.58 -14.62
N LEU A 122 7.50 16.17 -13.89
CA LEU A 122 7.63 15.48 -12.61
C LEU A 122 8.39 14.16 -12.74
N LYS A 123 8.13 13.40 -13.80
CA LYS A 123 8.85 12.17 -14.10
C LYS A 123 10.34 12.43 -14.34
N GLN A 124 10.69 13.44 -15.14
CA GLN A 124 12.07 13.81 -15.42
C GLN A 124 12.81 14.26 -14.15
N THR A 125 12.15 15.05 -13.29
CA THR A 125 12.69 15.46 -12.00
C THR A 125 12.97 14.25 -11.10
N ALA A 126 12.02 13.33 -10.98
CA ALA A 126 12.18 12.10 -10.20
C ALA A 126 13.33 11.23 -10.76
N GLU A 127 13.39 11.02 -12.07
CA GLU A 127 14.48 10.27 -12.73
C GLU A 127 15.86 10.91 -12.47
N SER A 128 15.95 12.24 -12.53
CA SER A 128 17.18 12.99 -12.25
C SER A 128 17.64 12.80 -10.81
N LEU A 129 16.73 12.86 -9.84
CA LEU A 129 17.04 12.66 -8.42
C LEU A 129 17.48 11.22 -8.15
N VAL A 130 16.73 10.23 -8.63
CA VAL A 130 17.09 8.81 -8.48
C VAL A 130 18.45 8.51 -9.10
N SER A 131 18.72 9.03 -10.30
CA SER A 131 20.02 8.89 -10.97
C SER A 131 21.16 9.53 -10.17
N ALA A 132 20.95 10.72 -9.61
CA ALA A 132 21.96 11.39 -8.78
C ALA A 132 22.30 10.55 -7.53
N VAL A 133 21.30 10.00 -6.85
CA VAL A 133 21.50 9.11 -5.69
C VAL A 133 22.26 7.84 -6.08
N ARG A 134 21.90 7.19 -7.17
CA ARG A 134 22.63 5.99 -7.68
C ARG A 134 24.11 6.24 -7.93
N HIS A 135 24.46 7.44 -8.38
CA HIS A 135 25.83 7.80 -8.71
C HIS A 135 26.56 8.52 -7.57
N GLY A 136 25.98 8.56 -6.36
CA GLY A 136 26.59 9.22 -5.20
C GLY A 136 26.79 10.74 -5.38
N GLN A 137 25.99 11.38 -6.23
CA GLN A 137 26.08 12.82 -6.46
C GLN A 137 25.33 13.59 -5.36
N PRO A 138 25.77 14.82 -5.01
CA PRO A 138 25.06 15.65 -4.06
C PRO A 138 23.67 16.03 -4.62
N VAL A 139 22.63 15.75 -3.83
CA VAL A 139 21.23 15.93 -4.25
C VAL A 139 20.54 17.12 -3.60
N ALA A 140 21.11 17.70 -2.54
CA ALA A 140 20.48 18.77 -1.76
C ALA A 140 19.99 19.96 -2.60
N SER A 141 20.81 20.46 -3.52
CA SER A 141 20.42 21.57 -4.41
C SER A 141 19.32 21.17 -5.39
N LYS A 142 19.38 19.95 -5.91
CA LYS A 142 18.34 19.42 -6.84
C LYS A 142 16.99 19.24 -6.13
N ILE A 143 17.03 18.79 -4.87
CA ILE A 143 15.81 18.66 -4.04
C ILE A 143 15.21 20.03 -3.77
N SER A 144 16.02 21.01 -3.36
CA SER A 144 15.54 22.37 -3.10
C SER A 144 14.83 22.94 -4.33
N THR A 145 15.44 22.83 -5.51
CA THR A 145 14.81 23.28 -6.76
C THR A 145 13.52 22.49 -7.09
N ALA A 146 13.55 21.17 -6.89
CA ALA A 146 12.37 20.36 -7.17
C ALA A 146 11.18 20.68 -6.25
N LEU A 147 11.45 21.04 -4.99
CA LEU A 147 10.44 21.42 -4.01
C LEU A 147 9.83 22.81 -4.25
N GLU A 148 10.52 23.69 -4.99
CA GLU A 148 9.95 24.96 -5.44
C GLU A 148 8.91 24.76 -6.55
N GLU A 149 9.08 23.69 -7.35
CA GLU A 149 8.27 23.45 -8.55
C GLU A 149 7.20 22.36 -8.35
N CYS A 150 7.39 21.44 -7.40
CA CYS A 150 6.57 20.26 -7.23
C CYS A 150 6.07 20.08 -5.79
N ASP A 151 4.87 19.53 -5.63
CA ASP A 151 4.42 19.05 -4.33
C ASP A 151 5.29 17.87 -3.85
N PRO A 152 5.80 17.88 -2.60
CA PRO A 152 6.68 16.83 -2.07
C PRO A 152 6.09 15.42 -2.11
N GLU A 153 4.79 15.26 -1.84
CA GLU A 153 4.13 13.96 -1.89
C GLU A 153 4.10 13.43 -3.32
N ALA A 154 3.73 14.30 -4.28
CA ALA A 154 3.73 13.94 -5.69
C ALA A 154 5.14 13.60 -6.21
N LEU A 155 6.18 14.29 -5.71
CA LEU A 155 7.57 13.99 -6.06
C LEU A 155 8.01 12.63 -5.51
N LEU A 156 7.68 12.32 -4.26
CA LEU A 156 7.99 11.02 -3.65
C LEU A 156 7.27 9.87 -4.37
N ASP A 157 6.00 10.04 -4.70
CA ASP A 157 5.24 9.07 -5.49
C ASP A 157 5.85 8.87 -6.88
N ALA A 158 6.32 9.95 -7.51
CA ALA A 158 7.00 9.87 -8.79
C ALA A 158 8.35 9.14 -8.67
N MET A 159 9.13 9.39 -7.61
CA MET A 159 10.38 8.67 -7.36
C MET A 159 10.16 7.18 -7.15
N VAL A 160 9.12 6.80 -6.38
CA VAL A 160 8.72 5.39 -6.21
C VAL A 160 8.44 4.70 -7.54
N GLN A 161 7.84 5.41 -8.51
CA GLN A 161 7.49 4.83 -9.80
C GLN A 161 8.68 4.68 -10.77
N VAL A 162 9.73 5.48 -10.61
CA VAL A 162 10.93 5.40 -11.46
C VAL A 162 12.04 4.55 -10.85
N LEU A 163 11.89 4.15 -9.57
CA LEU A 163 12.81 3.25 -8.89
C LEU A 163 12.67 1.81 -9.40
N ASP A 164 13.80 1.13 -9.57
CA ASP A 164 13.84 -0.31 -9.72
C ASP A 164 13.94 -0.95 -8.31
N PRO A 165 12.90 -1.68 -7.85
CA PRO A 165 12.90 -2.29 -6.52
C PRO A 165 14.06 -3.26 -6.27
N TYR A 166 14.66 -3.82 -7.34
CA TYR A 166 15.77 -4.77 -7.24
C TYR A 166 17.14 -4.07 -7.20
N GLN A 167 17.29 -2.97 -7.95
CA GLN A 167 18.55 -2.22 -8.00
C GLN A 167 18.66 -1.16 -6.91
N ASP A 168 17.54 -0.58 -6.51
CA ASP A 168 17.46 0.56 -5.60
C ASP A 168 16.89 0.20 -4.22
N GLN A 169 17.11 -1.02 -3.74
CA GLN A 169 16.43 -1.55 -2.55
C GLN A 169 16.61 -0.67 -1.30
N GLU A 170 17.78 -0.06 -1.11
CA GLU A 170 18.03 0.82 0.03
C GLU A 170 17.25 2.14 -0.10
N LEU A 171 17.30 2.79 -1.26
CA LEU A 171 16.54 4.00 -1.54
C LEU A 171 15.04 3.74 -1.49
N TRP A 172 14.61 2.60 -2.02
CA TRP A 172 13.24 2.12 -1.91
C TRP A 172 12.77 2.00 -0.46
N ASN A 173 13.59 1.42 0.42
CA ASN A 173 13.24 1.27 1.83
C ASN A 173 13.15 2.61 2.54
N ARG A 174 14.05 3.56 2.25
CA ARG A 174 14.05 4.92 2.80
C ARG A 174 12.79 5.69 2.36
N LEU A 175 12.48 5.67 1.07
CA LEU A 175 11.27 6.29 0.53
C LEU A 175 10.00 5.73 1.16
N ARG A 176 9.94 4.41 1.31
CA ARG A 176 8.81 3.74 1.94
C ARG A 176 8.62 4.14 3.40
N LEU A 177 9.73 4.29 4.14
CA LEU A 177 9.69 4.77 5.52
C LEU A 177 9.21 6.22 5.60
N ALA A 178 9.68 7.09 4.70
CA ALA A 178 9.28 8.49 4.64
C ALA A 178 7.80 8.66 4.31
N LEU A 179 7.31 7.97 3.28
CA LEU A 179 5.88 8.00 2.89
C LEU A 179 4.95 7.43 3.97
N GLY A 180 5.44 6.49 4.79
CA GLY A 180 4.66 5.89 5.89
C GLY A 180 4.72 6.66 7.20
N SER A 181 5.62 7.63 7.34
CA SER A 181 5.75 8.40 8.57
C SER A 181 4.82 9.62 8.54
N LYS A 182 3.56 9.47 8.99
CA LYS A 182 2.65 10.60 9.28
C LYS A 182 3.20 11.63 10.29
N TRP A 183 4.40 11.38 10.81
CA TRP A 183 5.04 12.14 11.90
C TRP A 183 6.09 13.14 11.42
N VAL A 184 6.41 13.19 10.14
CA VAL A 184 7.36 14.17 9.63
C VAL A 184 6.68 15.52 9.49
N SER A 185 6.91 16.38 10.46
CA SER A 185 6.27 17.69 10.61
C SER A 185 6.72 18.74 9.58
N SER A 186 7.71 18.44 8.75
CA SER A 186 8.10 19.32 7.66
C SER A 186 8.44 18.53 6.40
N LYS A 187 8.01 19.06 5.28
CA LYS A 187 8.22 18.49 3.94
C LYS A 187 9.71 18.33 3.59
N THR A 188 10.56 19.20 4.11
CA THR A 188 12.02 19.19 3.93
C THR A 188 12.67 18.06 4.73
N ALA A 189 12.27 17.86 5.99
CA ALA A 189 12.78 16.78 6.83
C ALA A 189 12.46 15.39 6.27
N MET A 190 11.37 15.25 5.55
CA MET A 190 10.97 14.01 4.88
C MET A 190 11.96 13.63 3.78
N LEU A 191 12.42 14.59 2.98
CA LEU A 191 13.39 14.37 1.92
C LEU A 191 14.82 14.19 2.46
N ASP A 192 15.18 14.90 3.53
CA ASP A 192 16.47 14.74 4.22
C ASP A 192 16.61 13.35 4.85
N THR A 193 15.49 12.71 5.22
CA THR A 193 15.48 11.34 5.75
C THR A 193 15.67 10.29 4.66
N VAL A 194 15.25 10.60 3.43
CA VAL A 194 15.25 9.68 2.30
C VAL A 194 16.56 9.70 1.54
N LEU A 195 17.16 10.88 1.43
CA LEU A 195 18.32 11.09 0.59
C LEU A 195 19.56 11.31 1.45
N PRO A 196 20.66 10.61 1.19
CA PRO A 196 21.89 10.84 1.93
C PRO A 196 22.39 12.27 1.68
N THR A 197 22.62 13.00 2.77
CA THR A 197 23.33 14.30 2.74
C THR A 197 24.78 14.10 2.31
#